data_58d7eb81445d0f83673439a9f5789fad
#
_entry.id   58d7eb81445d0f83673439a9f5789fad
#
_cell.length_a   1.000
_cell.length_b   1.000
_cell.length_c   1.000
_cell.angle_alpha   90.00
_cell.angle_beta   90.00
_cell.angle_gamma   90.00
#
_symmetry.space_group_name_H-M   'P 1'
#
loop_
_entity.id
_entity.type
_entity.pdbx_description
1 polymer ?
#
loop_
_entity_poly.entity_id
_entity_poly.type
_entity_poly.pdbx_seq_one_letter_code
_entity_poly.pdbx_strand_id
1 'polypeptide(L)'
;MDAEGVPVSGGYSPLNKEPFLKNTLTSKGYKRIYGEKELAGWTQRNHCPNNDRLCEEAVWLTQTMLLGPRSDMQDIASAIQKIQRSSADLAKA
;
A
#
# COMPACT_ATOMS: atom_id res chain seq x y z
N MET A 1 -10.14 10.97 5.21
CA MET A 1 -11.25 10.45 4.36
C MET A 1 -12.37 9.90 5.24
N ASP A 2 -12.09 8.99 6.16
CA ASP A 2 -13.14 8.41 7.03
C ASP A 2 -13.92 9.47 7.82
N ALA A 3 -13.25 10.48 8.34
CA ALA A 3 -13.88 11.62 9.02
C ALA A 3 -14.82 12.46 8.13
N GLU A 4 -14.67 12.35 6.82
CA GLU A 4 -15.55 12.97 5.81
C GLU A 4 -16.66 12.01 5.34
N GLY A 5 -16.81 10.85 5.97
CA GLY A 5 -17.80 9.84 5.60
C GLY A 5 -17.45 9.03 4.34
N VAL A 6 -16.22 9.11 3.86
CA VAL A 6 -15.74 8.35 2.70
C VAL A 6 -14.78 7.27 3.18
N PRO A 7 -15.24 6.01 3.32
CA PRO A 7 -14.40 4.91 3.75
C PRO A 7 -13.32 4.60 2.70
N VAL A 8 -12.08 4.51 3.15
CA VAL A 8 -10.93 4.22 2.30
C VAL A 8 -10.00 3.21 3.00
N SER A 9 -9.14 2.57 2.22
CA SER A 9 -8.08 1.72 2.76
C SER A 9 -6.73 2.12 2.17
N GLY A 10 -5.65 1.76 2.86
CA GLY A 10 -4.28 1.93 2.36
C GLY A 10 -3.85 0.87 1.33
N GLY A 11 -4.72 -0.09 1.03
CA GLY A 11 -4.40 -1.17 0.10
C GLY A 11 -3.47 -2.22 0.72
N TYR A 12 -2.49 -2.66 -0.04
CA TYR A 12 -1.58 -3.75 0.32
C TYR A 12 -0.25 -3.24 0.87
N SER A 13 0.38 -4.03 1.73
CA SER A 13 1.79 -3.86 2.08
C SER A 13 2.71 -4.43 0.98
N PRO A 14 3.99 -4.00 0.92
CA PRO A 14 4.93 -4.51 -0.08
C PRO A 14 5.16 -6.01 0.08
N LEU A 15 4.80 -6.79 -0.92
CA LEU A 15 4.92 -8.26 -0.89
C LEU A 15 6.36 -8.73 -0.67
N ASN A 16 7.33 -8.03 -1.26
CA ASN A 16 8.75 -8.35 -1.11
C ASN A 16 9.31 -8.15 0.32
N LYS A 17 8.56 -7.47 1.19
CA LYS A 17 8.92 -7.23 2.59
C LYS A 17 8.11 -8.05 3.59
N GLU A 18 7.21 -8.90 3.11
CA GLU A 18 6.37 -9.71 3.97
C GLU A 18 7.18 -10.70 4.81
N PRO A 19 6.89 -10.82 6.12
CA PRO A 19 7.66 -11.67 7.03
C PRO A 19 7.71 -13.14 6.61
N PHE A 20 6.66 -13.66 5.98
CA PHE A 20 6.61 -15.05 5.54
C PHE A 20 7.66 -15.35 4.46
N LEU A 21 7.98 -14.39 3.58
CA LEU A 21 9.04 -14.55 2.58
C LEU A 21 10.40 -14.66 3.25
N LYS A 22 10.69 -13.80 4.23
CA LYS A 22 11.92 -13.88 5.01
C LYS A 22 12.06 -15.23 5.70
N ASN A 23 11.01 -15.71 6.34
CA ASN A 23 11.00 -17.01 6.99
C ASN A 23 11.21 -18.15 6.00
N THR A 24 10.57 -18.09 4.83
CA THR A 24 10.75 -19.08 3.76
C THR A 24 12.18 -19.11 3.23
N LEU A 25 12.77 -17.95 2.95
CA LEU A 25 14.12 -17.82 2.41
C LEU A 25 15.21 -18.30 3.40
N THR A 26 14.93 -18.23 4.70
CA THR A 26 15.84 -18.74 5.75
C THR A 26 15.59 -20.20 6.10
N SER A 27 14.57 -20.83 5.53
CA SER A 27 14.23 -22.24 5.79
C SER A 27 15.29 -23.20 5.27
N LYS A 28 15.40 -24.36 5.94
CA LYS A 28 16.35 -25.42 5.54
C LYS A 28 16.08 -25.93 4.13
N GLY A 29 14.81 -26.01 3.72
CA GLY A 29 14.40 -26.48 2.40
C GLY A 29 14.93 -25.57 1.29
N TYR A 30 14.73 -24.26 1.42
CA TYR A 30 15.20 -23.28 0.44
C TYR A 30 16.73 -23.22 0.37
N LYS A 31 17.41 -23.21 1.52
CA LYS A 31 18.88 -23.25 1.58
C LYS A 31 19.46 -24.47 0.88
N ARG A 32 18.79 -25.63 0.99
CA ARG A 32 19.22 -26.87 0.34
C ARG A 32 19.09 -26.82 -1.18
N ILE A 33 18.06 -26.14 -1.70
CA ILE A 33 17.78 -26.08 -3.15
C ILE A 33 18.57 -24.98 -3.83
N TYR A 34 18.59 -23.78 -3.28
CA TYR A 34 19.11 -22.58 -3.92
C TYR A 34 20.53 -22.18 -3.45
N GLY A 35 20.98 -22.69 -2.30
CA GLY A 35 22.23 -22.30 -1.69
C GLY A 35 22.16 -20.95 -0.96
N GLU A 36 23.04 -20.76 0.02
CA GLU A 36 23.03 -19.57 0.89
C GLU A 36 23.39 -18.29 0.14
N LYS A 37 24.33 -18.36 -0.80
CA LYS A 37 24.77 -17.20 -1.59
C LYS A 37 23.63 -16.62 -2.44
N GLU A 38 22.88 -17.49 -3.08
CA GLU A 38 21.75 -17.07 -3.92
C GLU A 38 20.63 -16.45 -3.09
N LEU A 39 20.31 -17.04 -1.94
CA LEU A 39 19.30 -16.52 -1.02
C LEU A 39 19.74 -15.20 -0.37
N ALA A 40 21.00 -15.02 -0.05
CA ALA A 40 21.52 -13.77 0.51
C ALA A 40 21.33 -12.56 -0.41
N GLY A 41 21.42 -12.75 -1.73
CA GLY A 41 21.21 -11.71 -2.73
C GLY A 41 19.72 -11.40 -3.04
N TRP A 42 18.79 -12.19 -2.53
CA TRP A 42 17.38 -12.09 -2.89
C TRP A 42 16.79 -10.71 -2.55
N THR A 43 17.03 -10.20 -1.35
CA THR A 43 16.50 -8.91 -0.88
C THR A 43 16.93 -7.77 -1.80
N GLN A 44 18.19 -7.76 -2.20
CA GLN A 44 18.73 -6.73 -3.09
C GLN A 44 18.13 -6.82 -4.50
N ARG A 45 17.99 -8.03 -5.04
CA ARG A 45 17.37 -8.24 -6.36
C ARG A 45 15.88 -7.90 -6.39
N ASN A 46 15.21 -7.97 -5.24
CA ASN A 46 13.77 -7.67 -5.09
C ASN A 46 13.53 -6.33 -4.40
N HIS A 47 14.49 -5.42 -4.43
CA HIS A 47 14.31 -4.06 -3.97
C HIS A 47 13.41 -3.28 -4.93
N CYS A 48 12.23 -2.86 -4.46
CA CYS A 48 11.19 -2.22 -5.26
C CYS A 48 10.77 -0.89 -4.63
N PRO A 49 11.61 0.16 -4.69
CA PRO A 49 11.37 1.41 -3.98
C PRO A 49 10.11 2.14 -4.43
N ASN A 50 9.76 2.07 -5.71
CA ASN A 50 8.53 2.68 -6.21
C ASN A 50 7.28 1.97 -5.70
N ASN A 51 7.33 0.63 -5.56
CA ASN A 51 6.24 -0.14 -4.97
C ASN A 51 6.11 0.14 -3.48
N ASP A 52 7.22 0.26 -2.76
CA ASP A 52 7.22 0.62 -1.34
C ASP A 52 6.50 1.96 -1.13
N ARG A 53 6.88 2.95 -1.92
CA ARG A 53 6.25 4.27 -1.90
C ARG A 53 4.76 4.22 -2.26
N LEU A 54 4.40 3.45 -3.29
CA LEU A 54 3.00 3.28 -3.68
C LEU A 54 2.17 2.68 -2.53
N CYS A 55 2.68 1.67 -1.84
CA CYS A 55 1.99 1.05 -0.71
C CYS A 55 1.79 2.00 0.48
N GLU A 56 2.71 2.95 0.67
CA GLU A 56 2.60 3.97 1.73
C GLU A 56 1.62 5.10 1.37
N GLU A 57 1.59 5.50 0.10
CA GLU A 57 0.86 6.69 -0.35
C GLU A 57 -0.50 6.39 -0.97
N ALA A 58 -0.75 5.15 -1.41
CA ALA A 58 -1.97 4.80 -2.12
C ALA A 58 -3.21 4.83 -1.22
N VAL A 59 -4.28 5.36 -1.77
CA VAL A 59 -5.61 5.34 -1.16
C VAL A 59 -6.55 4.58 -2.09
N TRP A 60 -7.23 3.60 -1.54
CA TRP A 60 -8.10 2.69 -2.28
C TRP A 60 -9.57 2.95 -1.95
N LEU A 61 -10.37 3.06 -3.00
CA LEU A 61 -11.82 3.08 -2.93
C LEU A 61 -12.36 1.75 -3.47
N THR A 62 -13.39 1.22 -2.83
CA THR A 62 -14.05 0.01 -3.35
C THR A 62 -14.88 0.35 -4.59
N GLN A 63 -15.02 -0.59 -5.49
CA GLN A 63 -15.88 -0.43 -6.67
C GLN A 63 -17.32 -0.09 -6.27
N THR A 64 -17.84 -0.69 -5.22
CA THR A 64 -19.19 -0.45 -4.73
C THR A 64 -19.46 1.03 -4.43
N MET A 65 -18.47 1.74 -3.89
CA MET A 65 -18.59 3.17 -3.61
C MET A 65 -18.66 4.03 -4.87
N LEU A 66 -18.16 3.52 -5.99
CA LEU A 66 -18.10 4.23 -7.27
C LEU A 66 -19.29 3.89 -8.18
N LEU A 67 -20.24 3.10 -7.72
CA LEU A 67 -21.44 2.71 -8.46
C LEU A 67 -22.67 3.58 -8.16
N GLY A 68 -22.54 4.54 -7.27
CA GLY A 68 -23.60 5.47 -6.89
C GLY A 68 -23.93 6.52 -7.97
N PRO A 69 -24.93 7.35 -7.73
CA PRO A 69 -25.29 8.44 -8.62
C PRO A 69 -24.17 9.49 -8.70
N ARG A 70 -24.28 10.38 -9.67
CA ARG A 70 -23.29 11.45 -9.89
C ARG A 70 -23.06 12.33 -8.65
N SER A 71 -24.10 12.55 -7.85
CA SER A 71 -24.00 13.30 -6.58
C SER A 71 -23.00 12.67 -5.63
N ASP A 72 -23.02 11.35 -5.47
CA ASP A 72 -22.09 10.64 -4.59
C ASP A 72 -20.65 10.76 -5.08
N MET A 73 -20.43 10.72 -6.40
CA MET A 73 -19.11 10.95 -6.99
C MET A 73 -18.63 12.38 -6.74
N GLN A 74 -19.52 13.36 -6.78
CA GLN A 74 -19.20 14.74 -6.46
C GLN A 74 -18.85 14.92 -4.98
N ASP A 75 -19.51 14.20 -4.08
CA ASP A 75 -19.22 14.23 -2.65
C ASP A 75 -17.83 13.65 -2.35
N ILE A 76 -17.50 12.51 -2.97
CA ILE A 76 -16.16 11.91 -2.86
C ILE A 76 -15.09 12.88 -3.37
N ALA A 77 -15.29 13.47 -4.55
CA ALA A 77 -14.36 14.44 -5.12
C ALA A 77 -14.18 15.69 -4.24
N SER A 78 -15.28 16.18 -3.67
CA SER A 78 -15.27 17.33 -2.75
C SER A 78 -14.51 17.02 -1.46
N ALA A 79 -14.68 15.83 -0.91
CA ALA A 79 -13.93 15.38 0.27
C ALA A 79 -12.42 15.33 -0.02
N ILE A 80 -12.01 14.78 -1.16
CA ILE A 80 -10.60 14.75 -1.58
C ILE A 80 -10.03 16.17 -1.72
N GLN A 81 -10.75 17.06 -2.40
CA GLN A 81 -10.32 18.45 -2.57
C GLN A 81 -10.20 19.21 -1.24
N LYS A 82 -11.13 18.98 -0.33
CA LYS A 82 -11.08 19.56 1.02
C LYS A 82 -9.83 19.13 1.77
N ILE A 83 -9.53 17.84 1.79
CA ILE A 83 -8.34 17.28 2.43
C ILE A 83 -7.07 17.84 1.78
N GLN A 84 -7.02 17.90 0.45
CA GLN A 84 -5.88 18.44 -0.28
C GLN A 84 -5.60 19.91 0.07
N ARG A 85 -6.64 20.74 0.16
CA ARG A 85 -6.50 22.15 0.54
C ARG A 85 -6.00 22.33 1.98
N SER A 86 -6.35 21.41 2.86
CA SER A 86 -5.97 21.43 4.27
C SER A 86 -4.73 20.58 4.58
N SER A 87 -4.05 20.05 3.57
CA SER A 87 -2.95 19.09 3.75
C SER A 87 -1.81 19.62 4.60
N ALA A 88 -1.46 20.89 4.47
CA ALA A 88 -0.42 21.54 5.27
C ALA A 88 -0.77 21.62 6.77
N ASP A 89 -2.04 21.78 7.10
CA ASP A 89 -2.52 21.85 8.48
C ASP A 89 -2.65 20.44 9.07
N LEU A 90 -3.11 19.47 8.27
CA LEU A 90 -3.17 18.06 8.65
C LEU A 90 -1.79 17.47 8.92
N ALA A 91 -0.78 17.86 8.17
CA ALA A 91 0.60 17.41 8.36
C ALA A 91 1.23 17.91 9.68
N LYS A 92 0.67 18.96 10.29
CA LYS A 92 1.11 19.52 11.57
C LYS A 92 0.35 18.94 12.78
N ALA A 93 -0.77 18.32 12.51
CA ALA A 93 -1.58 17.69 13.53
C ALA A 93 -1.04 16.30 13.85
#